data_2fd07a4bad5eb878c9df01a2fb43e635
#
_entry.id   2fd07a4bad5eb878c9df01a2fb43e635
#
_cell.length_a   1.000
_cell.length_b   1.000
_cell.length_c   1.000
_cell.angle_alpha   90.00
_cell.angle_beta   90.00
_cell.angle_gamma   90.00
#
_symmetry.space_group_name_H-M   'P 1'
#
loop_
_entity.id
_entity.type
_entity.pdbx_description
1 polymer ?
#
loop_
_entity_poly.entity_id
_entity_poly.type
_entity_poly.pdbx_seq_one_letter_code
_entity_poly.pdbx_strand_id
1 'polypeptide(L)'
;MGHGGNMIEELKADHREVEVMFGRMQEMTLGGQELRDQIDEVTIELVRHSVAEEQYLYPAVREYVSGGDRLADKEIEDHSRVEKILKQLEQMDMGDARMGLLLEQLMSEVAAHVQDEEDNLFPMLSKACTAEQLNDLGDKIRRAKSMAPTRPHPGAPSSPTASKLLAPGAGLVDRARDFVSGRGKS
;
A
#
# COMPACT_ATOMS: atom_id res chain seq x y z
N MET A 1 3.32 -1.62 11.49
CA MET A 1 4.47 -2.44 11.96
C MET A 1 4.34 -3.82 11.35
N GLY A 2 5.41 -4.64 11.22
CA GLY A 2 5.29 -5.99 10.67
C GLY A 2 4.51 -6.91 11.61
N HIS A 3 3.62 -7.73 11.03
CA HIS A 3 2.74 -8.64 11.78
C HIS A 3 3.40 -10.00 12.07
N GLY A 4 4.50 -10.33 11.36
CA GLY A 4 5.15 -11.64 11.43
C GLY A 4 4.53 -12.65 10.48
N GLY A 5 5.12 -13.86 10.43
CA GLY A 5 4.69 -14.90 9.51
C GLY A 5 5.33 -14.81 8.12
N ASN A 6 4.81 -15.58 7.17
CA ASN A 6 5.24 -15.55 5.79
C ASN A 6 4.68 -14.33 5.03
N MET A 7 5.11 -14.13 3.78
CA MET A 7 4.72 -12.97 2.98
C MET A 7 3.19 -12.82 2.84
N ILE A 8 2.48 -13.90 2.58
CA ILE A 8 1.02 -13.87 2.38
C ILE A 8 0.30 -13.51 3.69
N GLU A 9 0.75 -14.05 4.81
CA GLU A 9 0.19 -13.73 6.13
C GLU A 9 0.43 -12.27 6.51
N GLU A 10 1.62 -11.75 6.24
CA GLU A 10 1.97 -10.33 6.48
C GLU A 10 1.07 -9.40 5.65
N LEU A 11 0.92 -9.66 4.34
CA LEU A 11 0.11 -8.81 3.44
C LEU A 11 -1.38 -8.89 3.78
N LYS A 12 -1.91 -10.08 4.08
CA LYS A 12 -3.30 -10.22 4.54
C LYS A 12 -3.57 -9.48 5.84
N ALA A 13 -2.61 -9.44 6.75
CA ALA A 13 -2.76 -8.67 7.98
C ALA A 13 -2.81 -7.16 7.70
N ASP A 14 -2.02 -6.65 6.75
CA ASP A 14 -2.11 -5.27 6.29
C ASP A 14 -3.48 -4.95 5.68
N HIS A 15 -4.03 -5.85 4.85
CA HIS A 15 -5.37 -5.69 4.28
C HIS A 15 -6.43 -5.51 5.37
N ARG A 16 -6.40 -6.36 6.42
CA ARG A 16 -7.35 -6.25 7.57
C ARG A 16 -7.16 -4.94 8.34
N GLU A 17 -5.91 -4.48 8.50
CA GLU A 17 -5.63 -3.20 9.17
C GLU A 17 -6.24 -2.03 8.40
N VAL A 18 -6.04 -1.99 7.07
CA VAL A 18 -6.63 -0.96 6.19
C VAL A 18 -8.17 -1.02 6.19
N GLU A 19 -8.76 -2.21 6.15
CA GLU A 19 -10.23 -2.37 6.26
C GLU A 19 -10.79 -1.77 7.56
N VAL A 20 -10.11 -1.99 8.69
CA VAL A 20 -10.51 -1.40 9.97
C VAL A 20 -10.38 0.13 9.94
N MET A 21 -9.32 0.66 9.32
CA MET A 21 -9.14 2.11 9.15
C MET A 21 -10.26 2.71 8.28
N PHE A 22 -10.62 2.07 7.18
CA PHE A 22 -11.73 2.50 6.33
C PHE A 22 -13.08 2.49 7.06
N GLY A 23 -13.34 1.45 7.87
CA GLY A 23 -14.53 1.39 8.71
C GLY A 23 -14.64 2.58 9.66
N ARG A 24 -13.53 2.98 10.32
CA ARG A 24 -13.50 4.17 11.17
C ARG A 24 -13.76 5.45 10.39
N MET A 25 -13.16 5.61 9.20
CA MET A 25 -13.36 6.80 8.37
C MET A 25 -14.82 6.98 7.94
N GLN A 26 -15.55 5.90 7.69
CA GLN A 26 -16.97 5.96 7.33
C GLN A 26 -17.87 6.48 8.46
N GLU A 27 -17.42 6.36 9.71
CA GLU A 27 -18.15 6.86 10.90
C GLU A 27 -17.80 8.32 11.23
N MET A 28 -16.75 8.88 10.59
CA MET A 28 -16.26 10.24 10.88
C MET A 28 -17.03 11.31 10.14
N THR A 29 -17.11 12.49 10.74
CA THR A 29 -17.69 13.67 10.09
C THR A 29 -16.74 14.22 9.02
N LEU A 30 -17.25 14.43 7.80
CA LEU A 30 -16.48 15.07 6.72
C LEU A 30 -15.99 16.46 7.14
N GLY A 31 -14.76 16.78 6.79
CA GLY A 31 -14.17 18.11 7.00
C GLY A 31 -13.48 18.33 8.35
N GLY A 32 -13.47 17.33 9.25
CA GLY A 32 -12.78 17.41 10.54
C GLY A 32 -11.29 17.10 10.48
N GLN A 33 -10.53 17.59 11.47
CA GLN A 33 -9.09 17.26 11.61
C GLN A 33 -8.88 15.76 11.85
N GLU A 34 -9.76 15.13 12.62
CA GLU A 34 -9.73 13.70 12.90
C GLU A 34 -9.79 12.87 11.60
N LEU A 35 -10.65 13.24 10.64
CA LEU A 35 -10.69 12.59 9.35
C LEU A 35 -9.39 12.83 8.54
N ARG A 36 -8.80 14.02 8.62
CA ARG A 36 -7.50 14.31 7.97
C ARG A 36 -6.41 13.39 8.52
N ASP A 37 -6.33 13.27 9.83
CA ASP A 37 -5.33 12.43 10.49
C ASP A 37 -5.52 10.96 10.08
N GLN A 38 -6.76 10.47 10.00
CA GLN A 38 -7.07 9.12 9.56
C GLN A 38 -6.74 8.89 8.07
N ILE A 39 -7.01 9.88 7.19
CA ILE A 39 -6.59 9.83 5.77
C ILE A 39 -5.07 9.73 5.66
N ASP A 40 -4.35 10.48 6.48
CA ASP A 40 -2.89 10.45 6.49
C ASP A 40 -2.35 9.10 6.97
N GLU A 41 -2.94 8.49 7.98
CA GLU A 41 -2.57 7.15 8.46
C GLU A 41 -2.81 6.08 7.39
N VAL A 42 -4.00 6.04 6.78
CA VAL A 42 -4.32 5.13 5.68
C VAL A 42 -3.36 5.33 4.51
N THR A 43 -3.05 6.58 4.17
CA THR A 43 -2.10 6.88 3.09
C THR A 43 -0.71 6.28 3.39
N ILE A 44 -0.23 6.42 4.61
CA ILE A 44 1.06 5.88 5.04
C ILE A 44 1.08 4.36 4.88
N GLU A 45 0.05 3.66 5.36
CA GLU A 45 0.00 2.20 5.29
C GLU A 45 -0.15 1.70 3.85
N LEU A 46 -1.03 2.30 3.04
CA LEU A 46 -1.20 1.91 1.63
C LEU A 46 0.08 2.14 0.81
N VAL A 47 0.78 3.25 0.98
CA VAL A 47 2.05 3.52 0.26
C VAL A 47 3.13 2.52 0.68
N ARG A 48 3.27 2.22 1.97
CA ARG A 48 4.24 1.23 2.47
C ARG A 48 3.96 -0.17 1.95
N HIS A 49 2.70 -0.56 1.94
CA HIS A 49 2.23 -1.84 1.44
C HIS A 49 2.55 -1.99 -0.05
N SER A 50 2.06 -1.06 -0.90
CA SER A 50 2.28 -1.09 -2.35
C SER A 50 3.77 -1.12 -2.72
N VAL A 51 4.61 -0.31 -2.07
CA VAL A 51 6.07 -0.31 -2.32
C VAL A 51 6.70 -1.66 -1.97
N ALA A 52 6.27 -2.30 -0.89
CA ALA A 52 6.81 -3.60 -0.51
C ALA A 52 6.40 -4.71 -1.49
N GLU A 53 5.17 -4.67 -2.00
CA GLU A 53 4.67 -5.61 -3.03
C GLU A 53 5.37 -5.43 -4.37
N GLU A 54 5.54 -4.22 -4.84
CA GLU A 54 6.29 -3.93 -6.07
C GLU A 54 7.75 -4.35 -5.98
N GLN A 55 8.33 -4.35 -4.78
CA GLN A 55 9.71 -4.78 -4.58
C GLN A 55 9.89 -6.30 -4.46
N TYR A 56 8.89 -7.02 -3.96
CA TYR A 56 9.06 -8.42 -3.58
C TYR A 56 7.91 -9.35 -4.00
N LEU A 57 6.64 -8.97 -3.87
CA LEU A 57 5.51 -9.81 -4.26
C LEU A 57 5.46 -9.96 -5.78
N TYR A 58 5.37 -8.87 -6.52
CA TYR A 58 5.21 -8.94 -7.98
C TYR A 58 6.43 -9.52 -8.71
N PRO A 59 7.68 -9.28 -8.27
CA PRO A 59 8.82 -10.05 -8.77
C PRO A 59 8.72 -11.55 -8.53
N ALA A 60 8.24 -11.97 -7.35
CA ALA A 60 8.05 -13.39 -7.06
C ALA A 60 6.91 -14.00 -7.92
N VAL A 61 5.82 -13.23 -8.13
CA VAL A 61 4.74 -13.65 -9.06
C VAL A 61 5.28 -13.84 -10.48
N ARG A 62 6.10 -12.91 -10.98
CA ARG A 62 6.73 -13.03 -12.32
C ARG A 62 7.64 -14.25 -12.42
N GLU A 63 8.37 -14.56 -11.36
CA GLU A 63 9.34 -15.65 -11.33
C GLU A 63 8.68 -17.02 -11.18
N TYR A 64 7.69 -17.15 -10.31
CA TYR A 64 7.17 -18.45 -9.89
C TYR A 64 5.79 -18.80 -10.48
N VAL A 65 4.99 -17.83 -10.92
CA VAL A 65 3.63 -18.06 -11.39
C VAL A 65 3.56 -18.03 -12.91
N SER A 66 2.91 -19.04 -13.51
CA SER A 66 2.68 -19.06 -14.96
C SER A 66 1.77 -17.88 -15.37
N GLY A 67 2.23 -17.08 -16.33
CA GLY A 67 1.55 -15.84 -16.74
C GLY A 67 1.71 -14.69 -15.74
N GLY A 68 2.66 -14.79 -14.82
CA GLY A 68 2.91 -13.84 -13.74
C GLY A 68 3.19 -12.42 -14.21
N ASP A 69 3.80 -12.22 -15.38
CA ASP A 69 4.03 -10.87 -15.93
C ASP A 69 2.73 -10.09 -16.07
N ARG A 70 1.71 -10.69 -16.70
CA ARG A 70 0.42 -10.02 -16.90
C ARG A 70 -0.32 -9.76 -15.58
N LEU A 71 -0.23 -10.70 -14.63
CA LEU A 71 -0.83 -10.55 -13.31
C LEU A 71 -0.16 -9.38 -12.57
N ALA A 72 1.16 -9.38 -12.49
CA ALA A 72 1.92 -8.32 -11.82
C ALA A 72 1.71 -6.95 -12.49
N ASP A 73 1.64 -6.87 -13.83
CA ASP A 73 1.38 -5.61 -14.54
C ASP A 73 0.02 -5.02 -14.18
N LYS A 74 -1.01 -5.88 -14.06
CA LYS A 74 -2.36 -5.46 -13.64
C LYS A 74 -2.33 -4.86 -12.23
N GLU A 75 -1.72 -5.55 -11.27
CA GLU A 75 -1.67 -5.06 -9.88
C GLU A 75 -0.89 -3.73 -9.75
N ILE A 76 0.19 -3.58 -10.50
CA ILE A 76 0.93 -2.31 -10.58
C ILE A 76 0.06 -1.18 -11.15
N GLU A 77 -0.80 -1.47 -12.13
CA GLU A 77 -1.76 -0.50 -12.66
C GLU A 77 -2.80 -0.11 -11.62
N ASP A 78 -3.30 -1.08 -10.83
CA ASP A 78 -4.23 -0.84 -9.72
C ASP A 78 -3.58 0.08 -8.67
N HIS A 79 -2.34 -0.20 -8.25
CA HIS A 79 -1.56 0.68 -7.37
C HIS A 79 -1.43 2.11 -7.92
N SER A 80 -1.14 2.25 -9.21
CA SER A 80 -1.04 3.57 -9.84
C SER A 80 -2.35 4.37 -9.78
N ARG A 81 -3.52 3.68 -9.84
CA ARG A 81 -4.83 4.34 -9.67
C ARG A 81 -5.03 4.80 -8.22
N VAL A 82 -4.79 3.90 -7.26
CA VAL A 82 -4.88 4.21 -5.83
C VAL A 82 -3.96 5.37 -5.45
N GLU A 83 -2.70 5.34 -5.90
CA GLU A 83 -1.71 6.37 -5.57
C GLU A 83 -2.11 7.77 -6.10
N LYS A 84 -2.72 7.85 -7.29
CA LYS A 84 -3.27 9.10 -7.82
C LYS A 84 -4.41 9.63 -6.96
N ILE A 85 -5.28 8.76 -6.44
CA ILE A 85 -6.35 9.15 -5.52
C ILE A 85 -5.75 9.67 -4.21
N LEU A 86 -4.80 8.95 -3.62
CA LEU A 86 -4.11 9.37 -2.40
C LEU A 86 -3.42 10.73 -2.56
N LYS A 87 -2.82 10.98 -3.72
CA LYS A 87 -2.20 12.27 -4.03
C LYS A 87 -3.21 13.40 -4.11
N GLN A 88 -4.39 13.17 -4.66
CA GLN A 88 -5.47 14.14 -4.68
C GLN A 88 -5.98 14.44 -3.25
N LEU A 89 -6.19 13.40 -2.44
CA LEU A 89 -6.60 13.54 -1.03
C LEU A 89 -5.57 14.31 -0.20
N GLU A 90 -4.28 14.05 -0.41
CA GLU A 90 -3.19 14.79 0.26
C GLU A 90 -3.24 16.31 -0.02
N GLN A 91 -3.60 16.68 -1.24
CA GLN A 91 -3.63 18.08 -1.69
C GLN A 91 -4.97 18.80 -1.48
N MET A 92 -6.01 18.05 -1.08
CA MET A 92 -7.37 18.55 -1.00
C MET A 92 -7.64 19.24 0.34
N ASP A 93 -8.36 20.36 0.30
CA ASP A 93 -8.86 21.01 1.51
C ASP A 93 -9.98 20.18 2.14
N MET A 94 -10.02 20.09 3.47
CA MET A 94 -11.01 19.28 4.19
C MET A 94 -12.46 19.73 3.99
N GLY A 95 -12.71 20.95 3.54
CA GLY A 95 -14.04 21.45 3.18
C GLY A 95 -14.46 21.20 1.73
N ASP A 96 -13.64 20.52 0.92
CA ASP A 96 -13.96 20.27 -0.49
C ASP A 96 -15.11 19.26 -0.62
N ALA A 97 -16.16 19.65 -1.36
CA ALA A 97 -17.36 18.83 -1.55
C ALA A 97 -17.09 17.48 -2.26
N ARG A 98 -15.94 17.34 -2.91
CA ARG A 98 -15.54 16.09 -3.59
C ARG A 98 -14.90 15.07 -2.66
N MET A 99 -14.57 15.45 -1.42
CA MET A 99 -13.87 14.61 -0.45
C MET A 99 -14.56 13.24 -0.27
N GLY A 100 -15.87 13.24 -0.01
CA GLY A 100 -16.63 12.01 0.20
C GLY A 100 -16.58 11.05 -1.00
N LEU A 101 -16.77 11.58 -2.21
CA LEU A 101 -16.71 10.76 -3.44
C LEU A 101 -15.31 10.19 -3.67
N LEU A 102 -14.27 10.94 -3.37
CA LEU A 102 -12.89 10.48 -3.56
C LEU A 102 -12.50 9.41 -2.53
N LEU A 103 -13.02 9.52 -1.31
CA LEU A 103 -12.86 8.48 -0.28
C LEU A 103 -13.61 7.19 -0.65
N GLU A 104 -14.85 7.28 -1.15
CA GLU A 104 -15.60 6.13 -1.64
C GLU A 104 -14.87 5.45 -2.80
N GLN A 105 -14.32 6.24 -3.73
CA GLN A 105 -13.52 5.69 -4.83
C GLN A 105 -12.27 4.99 -4.32
N LEU A 106 -11.53 5.58 -3.37
CA LEU A 106 -10.37 4.95 -2.76
C LEU A 106 -10.71 3.59 -2.15
N MET A 107 -11.76 3.55 -1.32
CA MET A 107 -12.20 2.32 -0.66
C MET A 107 -12.60 1.24 -1.66
N SER A 108 -13.29 1.62 -2.75
CA SER A 108 -13.71 0.70 -3.81
C SER A 108 -12.53 0.12 -4.58
N GLU A 109 -11.55 0.96 -4.98
CA GLU A 109 -10.36 0.50 -5.71
C GLU A 109 -9.52 -0.44 -4.84
N VAL A 110 -9.28 -0.08 -3.57
CA VAL A 110 -8.51 -0.92 -2.64
C VAL A 110 -9.24 -2.24 -2.36
N ALA A 111 -10.56 -2.23 -2.14
CA ALA A 111 -11.31 -3.46 -1.88
C ALA A 111 -11.26 -4.42 -3.08
N ALA A 112 -11.38 -3.91 -4.31
CA ALA A 112 -11.30 -4.73 -5.52
C ALA A 112 -9.90 -5.34 -5.72
N HIS A 113 -8.86 -4.56 -5.47
CA HIS A 113 -7.46 -4.99 -5.52
C HIS A 113 -7.18 -6.09 -4.48
N VAL A 114 -7.52 -5.86 -3.22
CA VAL A 114 -7.37 -6.84 -2.13
C VAL A 114 -8.09 -8.15 -2.43
N GLN A 115 -9.32 -8.06 -2.95
CA GLN A 115 -10.08 -9.24 -3.33
C GLN A 115 -9.37 -10.05 -4.43
N ASP A 116 -8.83 -9.39 -5.46
CA ASP A 116 -8.13 -10.10 -6.54
C ASP A 116 -6.83 -10.76 -6.05
N GLU A 117 -6.06 -10.10 -5.21
CA GLU A 117 -4.87 -10.69 -4.62
C GLU A 117 -5.20 -11.90 -3.73
N GLU A 118 -6.16 -11.78 -2.83
CA GLU A 118 -6.50 -12.86 -1.89
C GLU A 118 -7.18 -14.04 -2.55
N ASP A 119 -8.03 -13.80 -3.55
CA ASP A 119 -8.79 -14.85 -4.24
C ASP A 119 -8.00 -15.53 -5.37
N ASN A 120 -7.08 -14.80 -6.00
CA ASN A 120 -6.38 -15.27 -7.20
C ASN A 120 -4.85 -15.33 -6.99
N LEU A 121 -4.20 -14.21 -6.69
CA LEU A 121 -2.75 -14.09 -6.73
C LEU A 121 -2.06 -14.90 -5.61
N PHE A 122 -2.49 -14.73 -4.37
CA PHE A 122 -1.91 -15.42 -3.21
C PHE A 122 -2.07 -16.94 -3.27
N PRO A 123 -3.23 -17.51 -3.66
CA PRO A 123 -3.35 -18.95 -3.87
C PRO A 123 -2.43 -19.52 -4.96
N MET A 124 -2.21 -18.76 -6.06
CA MET A 124 -1.28 -19.17 -7.12
C MET A 124 0.16 -19.19 -6.60
N LEU A 125 0.58 -18.12 -5.92
CA LEU A 125 1.92 -18.00 -5.37
C LEU A 125 2.18 -19.03 -4.26
N SER A 126 1.21 -19.28 -3.39
CA SER A 126 1.29 -20.29 -2.32
C SER A 126 1.50 -21.71 -2.86
N LYS A 127 0.97 -22.01 -4.06
CA LYS A 127 1.18 -23.30 -4.72
C LYS A 127 2.53 -23.39 -5.44
N ALA A 128 3.07 -22.25 -5.87
CA ALA A 128 4.29 -22.18 -6.66
C ALA A 128 5.57 -22.06 -5.82
N CYS A 129 5.47 -21.53 -4.59
CA CYS A 129 6.60 -21.30 -3.70
C CYS A 129 6.65 -22.31 -2.54
N THR A 130 7.84 -22.62 -2.06
CA THR A 130 8.03 -23.35 -0.80
C THR A 130 7.74 -22.47 0.42
N ALA A 131 7.46 -23.09 1.56
CA ALA A 131 7.27 -22.36 2.83
C ALA A 131 8.51 -21.52 3.20
N GLU A 132 9.72 -22.01 2.92
CA GLU A 132 10.97 -21.29 3.17
C GLU A 132 11.07 -20.04 2.30
N GLN A 133 10.74 -20.12 1.01
CA GLN A 133 10.70 -18.96 0.10
C GLN A 133 9.70 -17.92 0.55
N LEU A 134 8.50 -18.33 0.96
CA LEU A 134 7.47 -17.41 1.45
C LEU A 134 7.88 -16.73 2.78
N ASN A 135 8.58 -17.43 3.67
CA ASN A 135 9.09 -16.85 4.91
C ASN A 135 10.21 -15.84 4.64
N ASP A 136 11.18 -16.14 3.77
CA ASP A 136 12.24 -15.22 3.37
C ASP A 136 11.66 -13.95 2.69
N LEU A 137 10.66 -14.12 1.85
CA LEU A 137 9.93 -13.00 1.27
C LEU A 137 9.17 -12.17 2.32
N GLY A 138 8.60 -12.79 3.35
CA GLY A 138 7.97 -12.08 4.46
C GLY A 138 8.94 -11.17 5.21
N ASP A 139 10.17 -11.65 5.49
CA ASP A 139 11.21 -10.82 6.10
C ASP A 139 11.61 -9.63 5.21
N LYS A 140 11.67 -9.83 3.89
CA LYS A 140 11.98 -8.78 2.92
C LYS A 140 10.86 -7.73 2.85
N ILE A 141 9.59 -8.15 2.84
CA ILE A 141 8.41 -7.28 2.87
C ILE A 141 8.46 -6.39 4.13
N ARG A 142 8.64 -6.95 5.30
CA ARG A 142 8.74 -6.18 6.56
C ARG A 142 9.84 -5.13 6.53
N ARG A 143 11.01 -5.46 5.98
CA ARG A 143 12.10 -4.50 5.79
C ARG A 143 11.74 -3.39 4.82
N ALA A 144 11.14 -3.74 3.68
CA ALA A 144 10.73 -2.75 2.68
C ALA A 144 9.74 -1.75 3.28
N LYS A 145 8.70 -2.22 3.98
CA LYS A 145 7.71 -1.37 4.67
C LYS A 145 8.38 -0.38 5.64
N SER A 146 9.39 -0.82 6.39
CA SER A 146 10.08 0.05 7.35
C SER A 146 10.88 1.18 6.70
N MET A 147 11.29 1.04 5.45
CA MET A 147 12.09 2.00 4.69
C MET A 147 11.29 2.77 3.63
N ALA A 148 10.07 2.35 3.35
CA ALA A 148 9.23 2.92 2.32
C ALA A 148 8.89 4.39 2.56
N PRO A 149 8.54 5.15 1.51
CA PRO A 149 7.91 6.47 1.63
C PRO A 149 6.66 6.44 2.48
N THR A 150 6.26 7.59 2.99
CA THR A 150 5.01 7.79 3.74
C THR A 150 4.02 8.68 2.99
N ARG A 151 4.40 9.12 1.78
CA ARG A 151 3.60 9.97 0.90
C ARG A 151 3.50 9.37 -0.49
N PRO A 152 2.39 9.61 -1.21
CA PRO A 152 2.24 9.13 -2.58
C PRO A 152 3.15 9.93 -3.52
N HIS A 153 3.88 9.20 -4.37
CA HIS A 153 4.78 9.72 -5.40
C HIS A 153 4.37 9.23 -6.79
N PRO A 154 3.17 9.59 -7.31
CA PRO A 154 2.70 9.12 -8.61
C PRO A 154 3.69 9.53 -9.71
N GLY A 155 4.16 8.53 -10.44
CA GLY A 155 5.24 8.71 -11.43
C GLY A 155 6.62 8.33 -10.94
N ALA A 156 6.78 7.87 -9.68
CA ALA A 156 7.98 7.16 -9.30
C ALA A 156 8.11 5.85 -10.10
N PRO A 157 9.33 5.40 -10.42
CA PRO A 157 9.50 4.16 -11.16
C PRO A 157 8.98 2.96 -10.35
N SER A 158 8.03 2.22 -10.90
CA SER A 158 7.51 0.96 -10.35
C SER A 158 8.39 -0.25 -10.63
N SER A 159 9.54 -0.07 -11.33
CA SER A 159 10.46 -1.19 -11.51
C SER A 159 11.12 -1.58 -10.18
N PRO A 160 11.21 -2.88 -9.86
CA PRO A 160 11.71 -3.35 -8.56
C PRO A 160 13.10 -2.82 -8.21
N THR A 161 13.99 -2.72 -9.19
CA THR A 161 15.35 -2.21 -8.99
C THR A 161 15.36 -0.71 -8.68
N ALA A 162 14.60 0.09 -9.44
CA ALA A 162 14.53 1.53 -9.22
C ALA A 162 13.82 1.86 -7.90
N SER A 163 12.73 1.15 -7.59
CA SER A 163 12.02 1.28 -6.31
C SER A 163 12.93 0.96 -5.12
N LYS A 164 13.70 -0.14 -5.16
CA LYS A 164 14.67 -0.48 -4.09
C LYS A 164 15.76 0.56 -3.89
N LEU A 165 16.17 1.26 -4.95
CA LEU A 165 17.21 2.29 -4.86
C LEU A 165 16.66 3.64 -4.37
N LEU A 166 15.44 4.00 -4.77
CA LEU A 166 14.87 5.33 -4.52
C LEU A 166 14.01 5.40 -3.26
N ALA A 167 13.30 4.32 -2.91
CA ALA A 167 12.39 4.30 -1.76
C ALA A 167 13.04 4.70 -0.43
N PRO A 168 14.25 4.25 -0.06
CA PRO A 168 14.87 4.67 1.20
C PRO A 168 15.14 6.18 1.27
N GLY A 169 15.54 6.79 0.15
CA GLY A 169 15.79 8.24 0.08
C GLY A 169 14.49 9.04 0.17
N ALA A 170 13.47 8.67 -0.61
CA ALA A 170 12.14 9.28 -0.55
C ALA A 170 11.53 9.10 0.85
N GLY A 171 11.59 7.91 1.42
CA GLY A 171 11.10 7.62 2.76
C GLY A 171 11.78 8.45 3.87
N LEU A 172 13.07 8.76 3.75
CA LEU A 172 13.75 9.62 4.70
C LEU A 172 13.25 11.08 4.60
N VAL A 173 13.07 11.59 3.38
CA VAL A 173 12.56 12.95 3.14
C VAL A 173 11.12 13.07 3.64
N ASP A 174 10.28 12.09 3.32
CA ASP A 174 8.88 12.08 3.75
C ASP A 174 8.75 12.05 5.27
N ARG A 175 9.48 11.17 5.95
CA ARG A 175 9.49 11.11 7.44
C ARG A 175 9.97 12.43 8.07
N ALA A 176 10.95 13.11 7.47
CA ALA A 176 11.37 14.41 7.94
C ALA A 176 10.27 15.47 7.79
N ARG A 177 9.55 15.47 6.66
CA ARG A 177 8.38 16.34 6.43
C ARG A 177 7.24 16.03 7.41
N ASP A 178 6.93 14.76 7.63
CA ASP A 178 5.87 14.31 8.54
C ASP A 178 6.20 14.70 9.98
N PHE A 179 7.45 14.59 10.39
CA PHE A 179 7.90 15.06 11.71
C PHE A 179 7.65 16.57 11.90
N VAL A 180 7.96 17.39 10.90
CA VAL A 180 7.75 18.84 10.95
C VAL A 180 6.27 19.21 10.91
N SER A 181 5.46 18.52 10.09
CA SER A 181 4.02 18.79 9.93
C SER A 181 3.14 18.12 11.01
N GLY A 182 3.69 17.23 11.81
CA GLY A 182 2.92 16.46 12.79
C GLY A 182 2.10 15.31 12.22
N ARG A 183 2.23 15.00 10.92
CA ARG A 183 1.48 13.97 10.21
C ARG A 183 1.79 12.57 10.76
N GLY A 184 0.73 11.75 10.94
CA GLY A 184 0.87 10.38 11.45
C GLY A 184 1.29 10.29 12.92
N LYS A 185 0.98 11.29 13.72
CA LYS A 185 1.17 11.33 15.17
C LYS A 185 -0.18 11.30 15.86
N SER A 186 -0.90 10.22 15.72
CA SER A 186 -2.10 9.93 16.53
C SER A 186 -1.74 8.99 17.69
#